data_059a1f39f9497bae5a90bc33e1c5df41
#
_entry.id   059a1f39f9497bae5a90bc33e1c5df41
#
_cell.length_a   1.000
_cell.length_b   1.000
_cell.length_c   1.000
_cell.angle_alpha   90.00
_cell.angle_beta   90.00
_cell.angle_gamma   90.00
#
_symmetry.space_group_name_H-M   'P 1'
#
loop_
_entity.id
_entity.type
_entity.pdbx_description
1 polymer ?
#
loop_
_entity_poly.entity_id
_entity_poly.type
_entity_poly.pdbx_seq_one_letter_code
_entity_poly.pdbx_strand_id
1 'polypeptide(L)'
;QQLRSPVDGVIFDLKPTSRGFTAQSTQTVMKVVPLGSLEAKVEVPSNKIGFVQVPEGCPDDRGACMSADISIASFPSTDSGVLKGKVTRIGSDALVPDPQEQRQELSFPVTIQLDDQQLKLKTGSSLPLQVSMSLTANIKLRKVSYLQLLQGEFQDNAE
;
A
#
# COMPACT_ATOMS: atom_id res chain seq x y z
N GLN A 1 28.07 5.33 -25.05
CA GLN A 1 27.00 4.38 -24.70
C GLN A 1 25.83 5.16 -24.13
N GLN A 2 24.63 4.86 -24.56
CA GLN A 2 23.39 5.41 -24.02
C GLN A 2 22.70 4.32 -23.19
N LEU A 3 22.45 4.62 -21.91
CA LEU A 3 21.59 3.80 -21.06
C LEU A 3 20.15 4.29 -21.26
N ARG A 4 19.28 3.39 -21.69
CA ARG A 4 17.85 3.66 -21.87
C ARG A 4 17.04 2.86 -20.83
N SER A 5 16.01 3.50 -20.30
CA SER A 5 15.04 2.81 -19.46
C SER A 5 14.19 1.85 -20.30
N PRO A 6 13.93 0.62 -19.84
CA PRO A 6 13.01 -0.31 -20.50
C PRO A 6 11.54 0.06 -20.32
N VAL A 7 11.22 0.98 -19.39
CA VAL A 7 9.87 1.40 -19.07
C VAL A 7 9.79 2.91 -18.96
N ASP A 8 8.63 3.47 -19.29
CA ASP A 8 8.32 4.87 -19.05
C ASP A 8 8.02 5.09 -17.58
N GLY A 9 8.62 6.11 -16.98
CA GLY A 9 8.46 6.36 -15.57
C GLY A 9 9.17 7.61 -15.08
N VAL A 10 9.12 7.83 -13.78
CA VAL A 10 9.81 8.92 -13.10
C VAL A 10 11.14 8.43 -12.56
N ILE A 11 12.20 9.21 -12.84
CA ILE A 11 13.54 8.92 -12.33
C ILE A 11 13.61 9.27 -10.85
N PHE A 12 14.09 8.32 -10.08
CA PHE A 12 14.30 8.45 -8.63
C PHE A 12 15.74 8.12 -8.27
N ASP A 13 16.28 8.79 -7.25
CA ASP A 13 17.64 8.52 -6.72
C ASP A 13 18.74 8.57 -7.81
N LEU A 14 18.79 9.68 -8.55
CA LEU A 14 19.82 9.89 -9.56
C LEU A 14 21.16 10.24 -8.90
N LYS A 15 22.11 9.32 -8.96
CA LYS A 15 23.45 9.51 -8.37
C LYS A 15 24.44 10.34 -9.19
N PRO A 16 24.48 10.24 -10.55
CA PRO A 16 25.37 11.07 -11.34
C PRO A 16 24.84 12.51 -11.39
N THR A 17 25.54 13.41 -10.74
CA THR A 17 25.19 14.85 -10.72
C THR A 17 26.15 15.70 -11.59
N SER A 18 27.24 15.13 -12.09
CA SER A 18 28.24 15.85 -12.87
C SER A 18 28.82 15.01 -14.01
N ARG A 19 29.40 15.70 -14.99
CA ARG A 19 30.17 15.04 -16.07
C ARG A 19 31.43 14.40 -15.48
N GLY A 20 31.78 13.23 -15.96
CA GLY A 20 32.95 12.48 -15.50
C GLY A 20 32.65 11.48 -14.35
N PHE A 21 31.39 11.29 -13.99
CA PHE A 21 31.02 10.24 -13.04
C PHE A 21 31.34 8.87 -13.61
N THR A 22 32.12 8.08 -12.86
CA THR A 22 32.44 6.70 -13.23
C THR A 22 31.51 5.76 -12.45
N ALA A 23 30.63 5.08 -13.18
CA ALA A 23 29.73 4.07 -12.60
C ALA A 23 30.44 2.71 -12.55
N GLN A 24 30.38 2.05 -11.39
CA GLN A 24 30.77 0.65 -11.25
C GLN A 24 29.62 -0.24 -11.66
N SER A 25 29.88 -1.38 -12.27
CA SER A 25 28.87 -2.31 -12.80
C SER A 25 27.87 -2.83 -11.74
N THR A 26 28.27 -2.81 -10.47
CA THR A 26 27.43 -3.25 -9.34
C THR A 26 26.68 -2.10 -8.65
N GLN A 27 26.90 -0.86 -9.08
CA GLN A 27 26.31 0.32 -8.43
C GLN A 27 25.01 0.75 -9.12
N THR A 28 23.93 0.86 -8.36
CA THR A 28 22.69 1.46 -8.84
C THR A 28 22.90 2.93 -9.13
N VAL A 29 22.75 3.34 -10.38
CA VAL A 29 22.96 4.70 -10.87
C VAL A 29 21.69 5.53 -10.73
N MET A 30 20.55 4.95 -11.03
CA MET A 30 19.22 5.56 -10.89
C MET A 30 18.16 4.48 -10.73
N LYS A 31 17.02 4.87 -10.20
CA LYS A 31 15.81 4.04 -10.16
C LYS A 31 14.75 4.68 -11.04
N VAL A 32 14.05 3.88 -11.83
CA VAL A 32 12.90 4.33 -12.63
C VAL A 32 11.64 3.70 -12.02
N VAL A 33 10.70 4.53 -11.62
CA VAL A 33 9.41 4.10 -11.10
C VAL A 33 8.38 4.22 -12.21
N PRO A 34 7.77 3.12 -12.68
CA PRO A 34 6.76 3.15 -13.74
C PRO A 34 5.56 4.00 -13.32
N LEU A 35 5.03 4.78 -14.26
CA LEU A 35 3.77 5.50 -14.05
C LEU A 35 2.61 4.52 -14.00
N GLY A 36 1.73 4.67 -13.01
CA GLY A 36 0.53 3.85 -12.87
C GLY A 36 0.69 2.56 -12.06
N SER A 37 1.85 2.34 -11.42
CA SER A 37 2.12 1.15 -10.61
C SER A 37 2.43 1.45 -9.15
N LEU A 38 1.96 2.57 -8.61
CA LEU A 38 2.16 2.89 -7.20
C LEU A 38 1.35 1.95 -6.31
N GLU A 39 2.06 1.39 -5.35
CA GLU A 39 1.51 0.51 -4.32
C GLU A 39 1.77 1.11 -2.94
N ALA A 40 0.80 0.96 -2.05
CA ALA A 40 0.98 1.25 -0.64
C ALA A 40 1.41 -0.02 0.10
N LYS A 41 2.49 0.06 0.86
CA LYS A 41 2.90 -1.00 1.78
C LYS A 41 2.54 -0.60 3.19
N VAL A 42 1.77 -1.42 3.85
CA VAL A 42 1.33 -1.20 5.24
C VAL A 42 1.67 -2.41 6.08
N GLU A 43 1.85 -2.19 7.36
CA GLU A 43 2.12 -3.24 8.32
C GLU A 43 0.86 -3.51 9.14
N VAL A 44 0.43 -4.77 9.16
CA VAL A 44 -0.74 -5.21 9.92
C VAL A 44 -0.26 -6.09 11.08
N PRO A 45 -0.62 -5.74 12.32
CA PRO A 45 -0.28 -6.53 13.49
C PRO A 45 -0.75 -7.98 13.38
N SER A 46 0.01 -8.90 13.95
CA SER A 46 -0.28 -10.35 13.88
C SER A 46 -1.63 -10.73 14.46
N ASN A 47 -2.11 -10.01 15.47
CA ASN A 47 -3.42 -10.22 16.08
C ASN A 47 -4.59 -9.79 15.19
N LYS A 48 -4.33 -9.04 14.10
CA LYS A 48 -5.35 -8.54 13.16
C LYS A 48 -5.20 -9.12 11.74
N ILE A 49 -4.06 -9.74 11.44
CA ILE A 49 -3.80 -10.24 10.08
C ILE A 49 -4.79 -11.31 9.62
N GLY A 50 -5.34 -12.09 10.55
CA GLY A 50 -6.36 -13.11 10.26
C GLY A 50 -7.66 -12.56 9.65
N PHE A 51 -7.94 -11.27 9.83
CA PHE A 51 -9.10 -10.60 9.23
C PHE A 51 -8.82 -10.09 7.81
N VAL A 52 -7.56 -10.02 7.40
CA VAL A 52 -7.17 -9.57 6.07
C VAL A 52 -7.04 -10.80 5.16
N GLN A 53 -7.79 -10.81 4.08
CA GLN A 53 -7.81 -11.91 3.12
C GLN A 53 -7.55 -11.40 1.71
N VAL A 54 -6.82 -12.18 0.94
CA VAL A 54 -6.61 -11.97 -0.50
C VAL A 54 -7.24 -13.14 -1.23
N PRO A 55 -8.50 -13.00 -1.69
CA PRO A 55 -9.19 -14.06 -2.42
C PRO A 55 -8.47 -14.40 -3.74
N GLU A 56 -8.70 -15.62 -4.22
CA GLU A 56 -8.26 -16.00 -5.56
C GLU A 56 -8.87 -15.06 -6.62
N GLY A 57 -8.09 -14.71 -7.64
CA GLY A 57 -8.49 -13.75 -8.66
C GLY A 57 -8.17 -12.28 -8.34
N CYS A 58 -7.70 -11.96 -7.13
CA CYS A 58 -7.17 -10.64 -6.82
C CYS A 58 -5.69 -10.54 -7.27
N PRO A 59 -5.26 -9.49 -7.97
CA PRO A 59 -5.95 -8.23 -8.27
C PRO A 59 -6.78 -8.21 -9.56
N ASP A 60 -6.79 -9.26 -10.36
CA ASP A 60 -7.41 -9.27 -11.68
C ASP A 60 -8.93 -9.16 -11.59
N ASP A 61 -9.55 -9.82 -10.63
CA ASP A 61 -10.96 -9.67 -10.30
C ASP A 61 -11.15 -8.63 -9.18
N ARG A 62 -11.40 -7.40 -9.56
CA ARG A 62 -11.54 -6.28 -8.63
C ARG A 62 -12.73 -6.41 -7.67
N GLY A 63 -13.69 -7.24 -7.97
CA GLY A 63 -14.84 -7.50 -7.10
C GLY A 63 -14.48 -8.34 -5.88
N ALA A 64 -13.47 -9.20 -6.00
CA ALA A 64 -13.07 -10.13 -4.95
C ALA A 64 -12.12 -9.50 -3.92
N CYS A 65 -11.38 -8.44 -4.28
CA CYS A 65 -10.36 -7.85 -3.42
C CYS A 65 -10.95 -7.03 -2.27
N MET A 66 -10.31 -7.11 -1.10
CA MET A 66 -10.66 -6.23 0.02
C MET A 66 -10.30 -4.78 -0.28
N SER A 67 -11.25 -3.90 -0.04
CA SER A 67 -11.04 -2.45 -0.23
C SER A 67 -10.29 -1.84 0.94
N ALA A 68 -9.47 -0.85 0.65
CA ALA A 68 -8.79 -0.06 1.66
C ALA A 68 -8.92 1.44 1.34
N ASP A 69 -9.11 2.23 2.38
CA ASP A 69 -9.08 3.69 2.30
C ASP A 69 -7.73 4.17 2.84
N ILE A 70 -7.01 4.94 2.04
CA ILE A 70 -5.65 5.36 2.33
C ILE A 70 -5.63 6.87 2.53
N SER A 71 -5.11 7.28 3.69
CA SER A 71 -4.87 8.68 4.04
C SER A 71 -3.38 8.96 4.05
N ILE A 72 -2.96 10.05 3.42
CA ILE A 72 -1.56 10.46 3.39
C ILE A 72 -1.30 11.40 4.55
N ALA A 73 -0.26 11.13 5.34
CA ALA A 73 0.02 11.89 6.56
C ALA A 73 0.27 13.38 6.30
N SER A 74 0.88 13.71 5.16
CA SER A 74 1.15 15.09 4.76
C SER A 74 -0.11 15.88 4.35
N PHE A 75 -1.22 15.20 4.08
CA PHE A 75 -2.47 15.80 3.61
C PHE A 75 -3.65 15.21 4.38
N PRO A 76 -4.15 15.90 5.40
CA PRO A 76 -5.29 15.43 6.17
C PRO A 76 -6.50 15.12 5.29
N SER A 77 -7.20 14.04 5.60
CA SER A 77 -8.38 13.59 4.83
C SER A 77 -9.52 14.60 4.81
N THR A 78 -9.51 15.57 5.76
CA THR A 78 -10.44 16.69 5.77
C THR A 78 -10.31 17.59 4.54
N ASP A 79 -9.09 17.74 4.02
CA ASP A 79 -8.76 18.66 2.93
C ASP A 79 -8.56 17.95 1.59
N SER A 80 -8.09 16.69 1.63
CA SER A 80 -7.71 15.95 0.43
C SER A 80 -8.57 14.71 0.14
N GLY A 81 -9.45 14.32 1.07
CA GLY A 81 -10.17 13.05 0.94
C GLY A 81 -9.27 11.83 1.17
N VAL A 82 -9.77 10.67 0.80
CA VAL A 82 -9.07 9.39 0.92
C VAL A 82 -8.86 8.78 -0.46
N LEU A 83 -7.68 8.16 -0.65
CA LEU A 83 -7.41 7.34 -1.82
C LEU A 83 -8.01 5.95 -1.61
N LYS A 84 -8.56 5.40 -2.67
CA LYS A 84 -9.06 4.03 -2.66
C LYS A 84 -8.01 3.08 -3.21
N GLY A 85 -7.96 1.91 -2.62
CA GLY A 85 -7.08 0.84 -3.06
C GLY A 85 -7.66 -0.53 -2.77
N LYS A 86 -6.99 -1.54 -3.27
CA LYS A 86 -7.33 -2.96 -3.09
C LYS A 86 -6.15 -3.70 -2.48
N VAL A 87 -6.43 -4.54 -1.50
CA VAL A 87 -5.42 -5.44 -0.94
C VAL A 87 -5.12 -6.51 -1.96
N THR A 88 -3.86 -6.58 -2.41
CA THR A 88 -3.44 -7.49 -3.47
C THR A 88 -2.53 -8.60 -2.97
N ARG A 89 -1.79 -8.35 -1.90
CA ARG A 89 -0.86 -9.35 -1.37
C ARG A 89 -0.62 -9.16 0.13
N ILE A 90 -0.47 -10.27 0.81
CA ILE A 90 0.01 -10.35 2.19
C ILE A 90 1.39 -11.02 2.13
N GLY A 91 2.39 -10.39 2.73
CA GLY A 91 3.73 -10.99 2.83
C GLY A 91 3.71 -12.18 3.79
N SER A 92 4.44 -13.23 3.43
CA SER A 92 4.57 -14.45 4.24
C SER A 92 5.50 -14.29 5.43
N ASP A 93 6.44 -13.34 5.34
CA ASP A 93 7.45 -13.13 6.36
C ASP A 93 6.99 -12.08 7.37
N ALA A 94 6.88 -12.49 8.62
CA ALA A 94 6.55 -11.59 9.70
C ALA A 94 7.72 -10.67 10.02
N LEU A 95 7.43 -9.38 10.18
CA LEU A 95 8.39 -8.37 10.60
C LEU A 95 8.48 -8.37 12.13
N VAL A 96 9.68 -8.56 12.65
CA VAL A 96 9.94 -8.54 14.09
C VAL A 96 9.78 -7.14 14.68
N PRO A 97 9.48 -7.02 15.97
CA PRO A 97 9.44 -5.73 16.65
C PRO A 97 10.74 -4.96 16.45
N ASP A 98 10.64 -3.70 16.05
CA ASP A 98 11.78 -2.79 15.89
C ASP A 98 11.42 -1.42 16.48
N PRO A 99 12.05 -1.01 17.59
CA PRO A 99 11.80 0.28 18.22
C PRO A 99 12.15 1.48 17.32
N GLN A 100 13.11 1.32 16.40
CA GLN A 100 13.52 2.39 15.49
C GLN A 100 12.44 2.66 14.43
N GLU A 101 11.72 1.63 14.01
CA GLU A 101 10.59 1.73 13.09
C GLU A 101 9.23 1.86 13.79
N GLN A 102 9.23 2.12 15.11
CA GLN A 102 8.03 2.23 15.96
C GLN A 102 7.14 0.98 15.97
N ARG A 103 7.72 -0.16 15.64
CA ARG A 103 7.04 -1.44 15.62
C ARG A 103 7.19 -2.11 16.98
N GLN A 104 6.09 -2.23 17.72
CA GLN A 104 6.07 -2.80 19.06
C GLN A 104 5.72 -4.29 19.09
N GLU A 105 5.09 -4.78 18.03
CA GLU A 105 4.61 -6.15 17.92
C GLU A 105 4.94 -6.76 16.55
N LEU A 106 4.81 -8.08 16.46
CA LEU A 106 4.98 -8.82 15.23
C LEU A 106 3.94 -8.35 14.21
N SER A 107 4.38 -7.94 13.03
CA SER A 107 3.53 -7.40 11.97
C SER A 107 3.78 -8.10 10.64
N PHE A 108 2.80 -8.10 9.77
CA PHE A 108 2.91 -8.64 8.43
C PHE A 108 2.80 -7.51 7.39
N PRO A 109 3.69 -7.49 6.39
CA PRO A 109 3.60 -6.51 5.31
C PRO A 109 2.42 -6.84 4.40
N VAL A 110 1.57 -5.86 4.16
CA VAL A 110 0.42 -5.96 3.26
C VAL A 110 0.60 -4.95 2.13
N THR A 111 0.44 -5.40 0.90
CA THR A 111 0.51 -4.56 -0.29
C THR A 111 -0.89 -4.21 -0.75
N ILE A 112 -1.12 -2.92 -0.96
CA ILE A 112 -2.39 -2.36 -1.43
C ILE A 112 -2.11 -1.65 -2.75
N GLN A 113 -2.75 -2.08 -3.81
CA GLN A 113 -2.71 -1.40 -5.10
C GLN A 113 -3.66 -0.21 -5.08
N LEU A 114 -3.16 0.96 -5.45
CA LEU A 114 -3.94 2.18 -5.51
C LEU A 114 -4.78 2.22 -6.79
N ASP A 115 -6.03 2.63 -6.67
CA ASP A 115 -6.92 2.83 -7.81
C ASP A 115 -6.55 4.11 -8.59
N ASP A 116 -6.13 5.15 -7.87
CA ASP A 116 -5.70 6.43 -8.43
C ASP A 116 -4.23 6.71 -8.09
N GLN A 117 -3.51 7.33 -9.02
CA GLN A 117 -2.10 7.75 -8.86
C GLN A 117 -1.97 9.20 -8.40
N GLN A 118 -3.08 9.89 -8.21
CA GLN A 118 -3.14 11.29 -7.83
C GLN A 118 -4.10 11.49 -6.67
N LEU A 119 -3.70 12.32 -5.73
CA LEU A 119 -4.56 12.76 -4.64
C LEU A 119 -5.39 13.96 -5.10
N LYS A 120 -6.70 13.81 -5.10
CA LYS A 120 -7.64 14.89 -5.41
C LYS A 120 -7.91 15.74 -4.17
N LEU A 121 -7.57 17.02 -4.23
CA LEU A 121 -7.88 17.99 -3.20
C LEU A 121 -9.32 18.50 -3.36
N LYS A 122 -9.95 18.86 -2.26
CA LYS A 122 -11.29 19.49 -2.28
C LYS A 122 -11.32 20.82 -3.05
N THR A 123 -10.17 21.47 -3.19
CA THR A 123 -9.99 22.69 -3.99
C THR A 123 -10.04 22.43 -5.50
N GLY A 124 -10.14 21.17 -5.95
CA GLY A 124 -10.14 20.78 -7.36
C GLY A 124 -8.76 20.53 -7.96
N SER A 125 -7.69 20.79 -7.22
CA SER A 125 -6.31 20.50 -7.64
C SER A 125 -6.00 19.02 -7.43
N SER A 126 -5.18 18.45 -8.33
CA SER A 126 -4.66 17.09 -8.18
C SER A 126 -3.18 17.13 -7.90
N LEU A 127 -2.75 16.39 -6.90
CA LEU A 127 -1.33 16.24 -6.55
C LEU A 127 -0.85 14.84 -6.94
N PRO A 128 0.23 14.72 -7.71
CA PRO A 128 0.82 13.44 -8.02
C PRO A 128 1.38 12.81 -6.75
N LEU A 129 1.12 11.52 -6.56
CA LEU A 129 1.69 10.74 -5.47
C LEU A 129 3.17 10.49 -5.73
N GLN A 130 3.97 10.59 -4.67
CA GLN A 130 5.40 10.34 -4.72
C GLN A 130 5.73 9.09 -3.90
N VAL A 131 6.82 8.45 -4.29
CA VAL A 131 7.38 7.32 -3.54
C VAL A 131 7.87 7.80 -2.17
N SER A 132 7.76 6.94 -1.14
CA SER A 132 8.20 7.22 0.24
C SER A 132 7.35 8.23 1.01
N MET A 133 6.09 8.45 0.63
CA MET A 133 5.14 9.18 1.45
C MET A 133 4.64 8.31 2.61
N SER A 134 4.58 8.90 3.80
CA SER A 134 3.94 8.26 4.96
C SER A 134 2.43 8.25 4.80
N LEU A 135 1.82 7.10 5.05
CA LEU A 135 0.39 6.91 4.88
C LEU A 135 -0.21 6.05 6.00
N THR A 136 -1.51 6.15 6.14
CA THR A 136 -2.32 5.28 7.00
C THR A 136 -3.40 4.63 6.14
N ALA A 137 -3.54 3.31 6.23
CA ALA A 137 -4.55 2.57 5.52
C ALA A 137 -5.61 2.00 6.46
N ASN A 138 -6.87 2.22 6.13
CA ASN A 138 -8.02 1.58 6.77
C ASN A 138 -8.55 0.48 5.86
N ILE A 139 -8.20 -0.77 6.16
CA ILE A 139 -8.68 -1.92 5.40
C ILE A 139 -10.10 -2.22 5.84
N LYS A 140 -11.02 -2.24 4.88
CA LYS A 140 -12.43 -2.53 5.12
C LYS A 140 -12.60 -4.03 5.27
N LEU A 141 -12.88 -4.47 6.49
CA LEU A 141 -13.17 -5.85 6.79
C LEU A 141 -14.56 -6.23 6.22
N ARG A 142 -14.80 -7.53 6.12
CA ARG A 142 -16.04 -8.07 5.59
C ARG A 142 -17.27 -7.45 6.29
N LYS A 143 -18.25 -7.03 5.50
CA LYS A 143 -19.55 -6.62 6.01
C LYS A 143 -20.28 -7.86 6.53
N VAL A 144 -20.64 -7.86 7.81
CA VAL A 144 -21.48 -8.88 8.41
C VAL A 144 -22.89 -8.32 8.54
N SER A 145 -23.92 -9.07 8.08
CA SER A 145 -25.31 -8.65 8.26
C SER A 145 -25.73 -8.89 9.72
N TYR A 146 -26.69 -8.10 10.21
CA TYR A 146 -27.26 -8.29 11.55
C TYR A 146 -27.78 -9.71 11.79
N LEU A 147 -28.34 -10.35 10.77
CA LEU A 147 -28.80 -11.73 10.82
C LEU A 147 -27.68 -12.73 11.08
N GLN A 148 -26.49 -12.51 10.49
CA GLN A 148 -25.34 -13.39 10.72
C GLN A 148 -24.76 -13.22 12.13
N LEU A 149 -24.78 -12.01 12.69
CA LEU A 149 -24.39 -11.76 14.08
C LEU A 149 -25.34 -12.45 15.06
N LEU A 150 -26.65 -12.35 14.85
CA LEU A 150 -27.66 -13.02 15.68
C LEU A 150 -27.55 -14.56 15.60
N GLN A 151 -27.27 -15.13 14.44
CA GLN A 151 -27.05 -16.56 14.28
C GLN A 151 -25.77 -17.04 14.97
N GLY A 152 -24.70 -16.23 14.99
CA GLY A 152 -23.46 -16.53 15.72
C GLY A 152 -23.68 -16.60 17.23
N GLU A 153 -24.42 -15.66 17.81
CA GLU A 153 -24.75 -15.68 19.24
C GLU A 153 -25.63 -16.88 19.65
N PHE A 154 -26.49 -17.36 18.76
CA PHE A 154 -27.31 -18.55 19.02
C PHE A 154 -26.51 -19.85 19.01
N GLN A 155 -25.41 -19.92 18.24
CA GLN A 155 -24.54 -21.10 18.21
C GLN A 155 -23.64 -21.21 19.46
N ASP A 156 -23.19 -20.10 20.01
CA ASP A 156 -22.35 -20.11 21.22
C ASP A 156 -23.13 -20.44 22.50
N ASN A 157 -24.45 -20.29 22.50
CA ASN A 157 -25.30 -20.65 23.65
C ASN A 157 -25.91 -22.07 23.57
N ALA A 158 -25.57 -22.86 22.57
CA ALA A 158 -26.11 -24.21 22.35
C ALA A 158 -25.15 -25.35 22.74
N GLU A 159 -23.98 -25.04 23.38
CA GLU A 159 -23.10 -26.03 24.01
C GLU A 159 -23.23 -26.05 25.53
#